data_36c6b602d7733534f4efba3529549a14
#
_entry.id   36c6b602d7733534f4efba3529549a14
#
_cell.length_a   1.000
_cell.length_b   1.000
_cell.length_c   1.000
_cell.angle_alpha   90.00
_cell.angle_beta   90.00
_cell.angle_gamma   90.00
#
_symmetry.space_group_name_H-M   'P 1'
#
loop_
_entity.id
_entity.type
_entity.pdbx_description
1 polymer ?
#
loop_
_entity_poly.entity_id
_entity_poly.type
_entity_poly.pdbx_seq_one_letter_code
_entity_poly.pdbx_strand_id
1 'polypeptide(L)'
;MRAAIIAGSVALSVLSVSAAAETVDVKYRGNVDLAPFTCLAVTRSSFIQRVCYDRANEYMLISLNGTYYHYCEIDGGTVSTLMTAESMGRYFNASIKGRFDCRTHRVPEYQN
;
A
#
# COMPACT_ATOMS: atom_id res chain seq x y z
N MET A 1 14.45 57.88 16.39
CA MET A 1 13.86 56.92 16.74
C MET A 1 14.04 55.80 16.08
N ARG A 2 13.89 54.67 16.51
CA ARG A 2 14.19 53.60 15.93
C ARG A 2 13.16 52.67 16.08
N ALA A 3 12.70 52.06 15.13
CA ALA A 3 11.84 50.99 15.19
C ALA A 3 12.57 49.76 15.69
N ALA A 4 12.22 49.32 16.83
CA ALA A 4 12.70 48.05 17.27
C ALA A 4 12.08 47.01 16.37
N ILE A 5 12.82 46.60 15.40
CA ILE A 5 12.35 45.50 14.66
C ILE A 5 12.60 44.28 15.50
N ILE A 6 11.60 43.87 16.14
CA ILE A 6 11.64 42.57 16.69
C ILE A 6 11.56 41.66 15.53
N ALA A 7 12.65 41.23 15.06
CA ALA A 7 12.68 40.05 14.27
C ALA A 7 12.11 38.97 15.15
N GLY A 8 10.82 38.84 15.16
CA GLY A 8 10.26 37.69 15.76
C GLY A 8 10.83 36.50 15.02
N SER A 9 11.78 35.85 15.64
CA SER A 9 12.11 34.54 15.20
C SER A 9 10.85 33.73 15.40
N VAL A 10 10.07 33.68 14.39
CA VAL A 10 9.08 32.65 14.32
C VAL A 10 9.88 31.36 14.28
N ALA A 11 10.08 30.80 15.43
CA ALA A 11 10.49 29.44 15.48
C ALA A 11 9.39 28.66 14.76
N LEU A 12 9.59 28.46 13.51
CA LEU A 12 8.88 27.43 12.82
C LEU A 12 9.32 26.14 13.47
N SER A 13 8.62 25.80 14.53
CA SER A 13 8.67 24.44 14.97
C SER A 13 8.01 23.66 13.87
N VAL A 14 8.81 23.18 12.97
CA VAL A 14 8.38 22.15 12.10
C VAL A 14 8.08 20.98 13.00
N LEU A 15 6.84 20.86 13.36
CA LEU A 15 6.36 19.61 13.86
C LEU A 15 6.53 18.63 12.74
N SER A 16 7.67 17.96 12.75
CA SER A 16 7.77 16.77 11.97
C SER A 16 6.77 15.80 12.58
N VAL A 17 5.59 15.79 12.00
CA VAL A 17 4.68 14.70 12.25
C VAL A 17 5.33 13.51 11.60
N SER A 18 6.09 12.76 12.37
CA SER A 18 6.45 11.44 11.93
C SER A 18 5.12 10.68 11.85
N ALA A 19 4.62 10.54 10.64
CA ALA A 19 3.53 9.62 10.41
C ALA A 19 3.96 8.28 10.98
N ALA A 20 3.24 7.81 11.99
CA ALA A 20 3.48 6.48 12.52
C ALA A 20 3.44 5.52 11.32
N ALA A 21 4.49 4.73 11.15
CA ALA A 21 4.55 3.76 10.07
C ALA A 21 3.36 2.83 10.21
N GLU A 22 2.51 2.81 9.18
CA GLU A 22 1.38 1.89 9.17
C GLU A 22 1.89 0.49 8.86
N THR A 23 1.49 -0.47 9.68
CA THR A 23 1.75 -1.88 9.43
C THR A 23 0.43 -2.62 9.31
N VAL A 24 0.40 -3.66 8.51
CA VAL A 24 -0.75 -4.54 8.38
C VAL A 24 -0.31 -5.99 8.57
N ASP A 25 -1.20 -6.79 9.14
CA ASP A 25 -0.95 -8.22 9.30
C ASP A 25 -1.38 -8.94 8.02
N VAL A 26 -0.40 -9.52 7.35
CA VAL A 26 -0.62 -10.21 6.07
C VAL A 26 -0.68 -11.71 6.33
N LYS A 27 -1.75 -12.32 5.87
CA LYS A 27 -1.95 -13.77 6.03
C LYS A 27 -0.79 -14.53 5.39
N TYR A 28 -0.25 -15.48 6.13
CA TYR A 28 0.92 -16.30 5.78
C TYR A 28 2.26 -15.57 5.81
N ARG A 29 2.30 -14.30 6.24
CA ARG A 29 3.55 -13.57 6.32
C ARG A 29 3.76 -12.87 7.67
N GLY A 30 2.71 -12.28 8.25
CA GLY A 30 2.81 -11.45 9.45
C GLY A 30 2.83 -9.97 9.13
N ASN A 31 3.37 -9.15 10.02
CA ASN A 31 3.33 -7.71 9.89
C ASN A 31 4.22 -7.20 8.76
N VAL A 32 3.64 -6.33 7.93
CA VAL A 32 4.34 -5.68 6.82
C VAL A 32 4.17 -4.18 6.97
N ASP A 33 5.30 -3.45 6.91
CA ASP A 33 5.31 -1.98 6.90
C ASP A 33 4.87 -1.50 5.53
N LEU A 34 3.90 -0.61 5.49
CA LEU A 34 3.36 -0.08 4.23
C LEU A 34 4.16 1.08 3.63
N ALA A 35 5.26 1.50 4.27
CA ALA A 35 6.06 2.61 3.75
C ALA A 35 6.48 2.45 2.28
N PRO A 36 6.89 1.27 1.80
CA PRO A 36 7.24 1.08 0.39
C PRO A 36 6.05 1.04 -0.58
N PHE A 37 4.83 1.01 -0.06
CA PHE A 37 3.63 0.75 -0.86
C PHE A 37 2.87 2.02 -1.17
N THR A 38 2.21 2.04 -2.32
CA THR A 38 1.13 2.99 -2.62
C THR A 38 -0.17 2.26 -2.36
N CYS A 39 -0.97 2.77 -1.43
CA CYS A 39 -2.23 2.14 -1.04
C CYS A 39 -3.42 2.97 -1.48
N LEU A 40 -4.44 2.30 -2.00
CA LEU A 40 -5.69 2.92 -2.41
C LEU A 40 -6.87 2.21 -1.77
N ALA A 41 -7.73 2.98 -1.11
CA ALA A 41 -8.98 2.45 -0.57
C ALA A 41 -9.93 2.15 -1.72
N VAL A 42 -10.63 1.04 -1.62
CA VAL A 42 -11.61 0.60 -2.63
C VAL A 42 -12.99 0.65 -2.00
N THR A 43 -13.90 1.38 -2.64
CA THR A 43 -15.27 1.53 -2.16
C THR A 43 -16.30 0.89 -3.10
N ARG A 44 -15.89 0.48 -4.29
CA ARG A 44 -16.79 -0.01 -5.35
C ARG A 44 -16.80 -1.52 -5.51
N SER A 45 -16.19 -2.24 -4.59
CA SER A 45 -16.18 -3.70 -4.59
C SER A 45 -16.89 -4.23 -3.36
N SER A 46 -17.56 -5.36 -3.48
CA SER A 46 -18.27 -5.98 -2.36
C SER A 46 -17.32 -6.66 -1.37
N PHE A 47 -16.10 -7.01 -1.78
CA PHE A 47 -15.17 -7.74 -0.90
C PHE A 47 -13.74 -7.23 -0.90
N ILE A 48 -13.36 -6.36 -1.84
CA ILE A 48 -12.03 -5.73 -1.86
C ILE A 48 -12.15 -4.38 -1.16
N GLN A 49 -11.38 -4.17 -0.08
CA GLN A 49 -11.42 -2.91 0.67
C GLN A 49 -10.22 -2.02 0.41
N ARG A 50 -9.06 -2.59 0.08
CA ARG A 50 -7.84 -1.81 -0.11
C ARG A 50 -6.85 -2.58 -0.95
N VAL A 51 -6.14 -1.86 -1.81
CA VAL A 51 -5.05 -2.42 -2.62
C VAL A 51 -3.79 -1.62 -2.32
N CYS A 52 -2.73 -2.28 -1.92
CA CYS A 52 -1.41 -1.69 -1.67
C CYS A 52 -0.41 -2.35 -2.62
N TYR A 53 0.33 -1.53 -3.36
CA TYR A 53 1.26 -2.05 -4.34
C TYR A 53 2.66 -1.46 -4.16
N ASP A 54 3.65 -2.33 -4.07
CA ASP A 54 5.06 -1.96 -4.13
C ASP A 54 5.55 -2.24 -5.55
N ARG A 55 5.61 -1.18 -6.34
CA ARG A 55 5.95 -1.29 -7.75
C ARG A 55 7.38 -1.77 -7.98
N ALA A 56 8.30 -1.34 -7.14
CA ALA A 56 9.71 -1.71 -7.29
C ALA A 56 9.92 -3.21 -7.12
N ASN A 57 9.13 -3.85 -6.26
CA ASN A 57 9.24 -5.28 -5.97
C ASN A 57 8.13 -6.12 -6.59
N GLU A 58 7.23 -5.49 -7.37
CA GLU A 58 6.08 -6.16 -7.97
C GLU A 58 5.29 -7.00 -6.95
N TYR A 59 5.04 -6.39 -5.80
CA TYR A 59 4.43 -7.06 -4.67
C TYR A 59 3.15 -6.33 -4.27
N MET A 60 2.04 -7.06 -4.23
CA MET A 60 0.73 -6.48 -3.93
C MET A 60 0.17 -7.07 -2.64
N LEU A 61 -0.33 -6.20 -1.77
CA LEU A 61 -1.18 -6.57 -0.65
C LEU A 61 -2.60 -6.15 -0.99
N ILE A 62 -3.55 -7.01 -0.70
CA ILE A 62 -4.95 -6.72 -0.97
C ILE A 62 -5.79 -7.15 0.22
N SER A 63 -6.65 -6.25 0.69
CA SER A 63 -7.58 -6.56 1.78
C SER A 63 -8.87 -7.11 1.20
N LEU A 64 -9.16 -8.35 1.54
CA LEU A 64 -10.36 -9.06 1.13
C LEU A 64 -11.17 -9.42 2.38
N ASN A 65 -12.36 -8.86 2.51
CA ASN A 65 -13.22 -9.11 3.68
C ASN A 65 -12.49 -8.90 5.01
N GLY A 66 -11.66 -7.84 5.07
CA GLY A 66 -10.92 -7.48 6.29
C GLY A 66 -9.60 -8.22 6.51
N THR A 67 -9.20 -9.12 5.63
CA THR A 67 -7.95 -9.86 5.73
C THR A 67 -7.02 -9.46 4.60
N TYR A 68 -5.74 -9.16 4.93
CA TYR A 68 -4.75 -8.87 3.92
C TYR A 68 -4.11 -10.15 3.41
N TYR A 69 -4.07 -10.27 2.08
CA TYR A 69 -3.38 -11.33 1.36
C TYR A 69 -2.28 -10.73 0.50
N HIS A 70 -1.29 -11.52 0.12
CA HIS A 70 -0.20 -11.04 -0.71
C HIS A 70 -0.10 -11.79 -2.04
N TYR A 71 0.36 -11.08 -3.06
CA TYR A 71 0.61 -11.62 -4.40
C TYR A 71 1.98 -11.17 -4.85
N CYS A 72 2.78 -12.11 -5.35
CA CYS A 72 4.19 -11.92 -5.64
C CYS A 72 4.47 -11.91 -7.14
N GLU A 73 5.46 -11.10 -7.54
CA GLU A 73 5.83 -10.91 -8.94
C GLU A 73 4.63 -10.54 -9.82
N ILE A 74 3.73 -9.74 -9.25
CA ILE A 74 2.58 -9.21 -9.99
C ILE A 74 2.99 -7.89 -10.64
N ASP A 75 2.90 -7.83 -11.95
CA ASP A 75 3.34 -6.67 -12.71
C ASP A 75 2.38 -5.49 -12.57
N GLY A 76 2.91 -4.28 -12.78
CA GLY A 76 2.13 -3.05 -12.66
C GLY A 76 0.96 -2.98 -13.63
N GLY A 77 1.08 -3.60 -14.81
CA GLY A 77 -0.02 -3.66 -15.78
C GLY A 77 -1.21 -4.44 -15.26
N THR A 78 -0.97 -5.56 -14.60
CA THR A 78 -2.03 -6.36 -13.99
C THR A 78 -2.71 -5.60 -12.86
N VAL A 79 -1.92 -4.92 -12.01
CA VAL A 79 -2.48 -4.12 -10.91
C VAL A 79 -3.30 -2.95 -11.47
N SER A 80 -2.80 -2.27 -12.50
CA SER A 80 -3.53 -1.18 -13.15
C SER A 80 -4.85 -1.66 -13.75
N THR A 81 -4.86 -2.83 -14.38
CA THR A 81 -6.07 -3.41 -14.94
C THR A 81 -7.07 -3.76 -13.83
N LEU A 82 -6.59 -4.28 -12.70
CA LEU A 82 -7.44 -4.52 -11.53
C LEU A 82 -8.11 -3.22 -11.08
N MET A 83 -7.32 -2.14 -10.94
CA MET A 83 -7.83 -0.87 -10.41
C MET A 83 -8.80 -0.18 -11.36
N THR A 84 -8.73 -0.45 -12.66
CA THR A 84 -9.59 0.17 -13.68
C THR A 84 -10.66 -0.78 -14.21
N ALA A 85 -10.67 -2.02 -13.76
CA ALA A 85 -11.66 -3.01 -14.21
C ALA A 85 -13.07 -2.56 -13.86
N GLU A 86 -14.01 -2.81 -14.75
CA GLU A 86 -15.42 -2.52 -14.52
C GLU A 86 -15.92 -3.24 -13.28
N SER A 87 -15.52 -4.50 -13.10
CA SER A 87 -15.70 -5.24 -11.86
C SER A 87 -14.35 -5.72 -11.35
N MET A 88 -13.88 -5.08 -10.29
CA MET A 88 -12.62 -5.45 -9.66
C MET A 88 -12.67 -6.89 -9.14
N GLY A 89 -13.79 -7.27 -8.53
CA GLY A 89 -13.95 -8.61 -7.98
C GLY A 89 -13.89 -9.70 -9.03
N ARG A 90 -14.52 -9.49 -10.18
CA ARG A 90 -14.44 -10.45 -11.28
C ARG A 90 -13.03 -10.56 -11.84
N TYR A 91 -12.41 -9.43 -12.04
CA TYR A 91 -11.03 -9.42 -12.57
C TYR A 91 -10.09 -10.12 -11.60
N PHE A 92 -10.20 -9.82 -10.32
CA PHE A 92 -9.40 -10.48 -9.29
C PHE A 92 -9.59 -12.00 -9.33
N ASN A 93 -10.82 -12.47 -9.34
CA ASN A 93 -11.10 -13.90 -9.33
C ASN A 93 -10.63 -14.60 -10.61
N ALA A 94 -10.70 -13.94 -11.76
CA ALA A 94 -10.34 -14.54 -13.04
C ALA A 94 -8.85 -14.46 -13.35
N SER A 95 -8.17 -13.40 -12.89
CA SER A 95 -6.83 -13.07 -13.39
C SER A 95 -5.76 -13.00 -12.32
N ILE A 96 -6.12 -12.89 -11.04
CA ILE A 96 -5.14 -12.75 -9.96
C ILE A 96 -5.18 -13.93 -9.00
N LYS A 97 -6.36 -14.32 -8.55
CA LYS A 97 -6.53 -15.42 -7.61
C LYS A 97 -5.98 -16.71 -8.21
N GLY A 98 -5.09 -17.38 -7.48
CA GLY A 98 -4.45 -18.61 -7.95
C GLY A 98 -3.27 -18.38 -8.89
N ARG A 99 -2.97 -17.11 -9.20
CA ARG A 99 -1.78 -16.73 -9.96
C ARG A 99 -0.91 -15.90 -9.05
N PHE A 100 0.32 -15.62 -9.41
CA PHE A 100 1.22 -14.79 -8.61
C PHE A 100 1.38 -15.29 -7.16
N ASP A 101 1.36 -16.60 -7.00
CA ASP A 101 1.42 -17.26 -5.69
C ASP A 101 2.81 -17.05 -5.06
N CYS A 102 2.83 -16.47 -3.88
CA CYS A 102 4.08 -16.19 -3.16
C CYS A 102 4.83 -17.44 -2.73
N ARG A 103 4.20 -18.62 -2.76
CA ARG A 103 4.89 -19.88 -2.48
C ARG A 103 5.80 -20.32 -3.62
N THR A 104 5.52 -19.87 -4.83
CA THR A 104 6.26 -20.25 -6.05
C THR A 104 6.94 -19.08 -6.72
N HIS A 105 6.78 -17.87 -6.21
CA HIS A 105 7.38 -16.66 -6.73
C HIS A 105 8.23 -15.99 -5.66
N ARG A 106 9.09 -15.04 -6.06
CA ARG A 106 9.96 -14.34 -5.14
C ARG A 106 9.13 -13.45 -4.20
N VAL A 107 9.35 -13.61 -2.90
CA VAL A 107 8.75 -12.74 -1.87
C VAL A 107 9.77 -11.67 -1.52
N PRO A 108 9.42 -10.38 -1.61
CA PRO A 108 10.33 -9.33 -1.21
C PRO A 108 10.61 -9.38 0.29
N GLU A 109 11.86 -9.16 0.66
CA GLU A 109 12.24 -9.01 2.05
C GLU A 109 12.48 -7.53 2.31
N TYR A 110 11.84 -7.02 3.37
CA TYR A 110 12.02 -5.64 3.78
C TYR A 110 12.85 -5.61 5.04
N GLN A 111 13.86 -4.74 5.04
CA GLN A 111 14.63 -4.53 6.25
C GLN A 111 13.82 -3.62 7.18
N ASN A 112 13.63 -4.08 8.39
CA ASN A 112 13.00 -3.28 9.43
C ASN A 112 14.07 -2.48 10.19
#